data_0f28612550a7b3dc3e1339acc076dc2f
#
_entry.id   0f28612550a7b3dc3e1339acc076dc2f
#
_cell.length_a   1.000
_cell.length_b   1.000
_cell.length_c   1.000
_cell.angle_alpha   90.00
_cell.angle_beta   90.00
_cell.angle_gamma   90.00
#
_symmetry.space_group_name_H-M   'P 1'
#
loop_
_entity.id
_entity.type
_entity.pdbx_description
1 polymer ?
#
loop_
_entity_poly.entity_id
_entity_poly.type
_entity_poly.pdbx_seq_one_letter_code
_entity_poly.pdbx_strand_id
1 'polypeptide(L)'
;MRSVTGIDGSRELLDYSMTKGGIHAFARSLGTHLAPRGIRVNVVAPGPVWTPLNPSDKTAENVAEFGSRVPMGRPAQPEEIAPAYVFLASPQCSSYITGEILPIIGGY
;
A
#
# COMPACT_ATOMS: atom_id res chain seq x y z
N MET A 1 0.80 -4.96 -7.39
CA MET A 1 1.93 -4.51 -6.56
C MET A 1 2.24 -5.55 -5.51
N ARG A 2 3.50 -5.89 -5.34
CA ARG A 2 3.91 -6.84 -4.33
C ARG A 2 3.75 -6.26 -2.93
N SER A 3 3.29 -7.07 -2.00
CA SER A 3 3.33 -6.69 -0.59
C SER A 3 4.74 -6.91 -0.02
N VAL A 4 4.98 -6.35 1.15
CA VAL A 4 6.28 -6.46 1.81
C VAL A 4 6.52 -7.84 2.39
N THR A 5 5.50 -8.67 2.47
CA THR A 5 5.59 -10.00 3.05
C THR A 5 6.38 -10.97 2.17
N GLY A 6 6.97 -11.98 2.78
CA GLY A 6 7.66 -13.03 2.08
C GLY A 6 9.00 -12.61 1.50
N ILE A 7 9.54 -11.52 1.95
CA ILE A 7 10.86 -11.10 1.52
C ILE A 7 11.89 -12.09 2.07
N ASP A 8 12.55 -12.78 1.17
CA ASP A 8 13.55 -13.77 1.52
C ASP A 8 14.96 -13.34 1.13
N GLY A 9 15.14 -12.07 0.78
CA GLY A 9 16.45 -11.58 0.46
C GLY A 9 16.46 -10.14 -0.02
N SER A 10 17.66 -9.61 -0.18
CA SER A 10 17.89 -8.23 -0.62
C SER A 10 17.33 -7.95 -2.01
N ARG A 11 17.21 -9.00 -2.85
CA ARG A 11 16.71 -8.86 -4.22
C ARG A 11 15.24 -8.45 -4.23
N GLU A 12 14.40 -9.11 -3.43
CA GLU A 12 12.98 -8.73 -3.35
C GLU A 12 12.81 -7.36 -2.71
N LEU A 13 13.63 -7.05 -1.72
CA LEU A 13 13.61 -5.74 -1.08
C LEU A 13 13.98 -4.64 -2.09
N LEU A 14 14.97 -4.91 -2.95
CA LEU A 14 15.37 -3.98 -4.00
C LEU A 14 14.24 -3.77 -5.01
N ASP A 15 13.62 -4.86 -5.48
CA ASP A 15 12.48 -4.78 -6.40
C ASP A 15 11.34 -3.97 -5.81
N TYR A 16 11.02 -4.21 -4.55
CA TYR A 16 9.97 -3.47 -3.86
C TYR A 16 10.31 -1.97 -3.79
N SER A 17 11.54 -1.65 -3.44
CA SER A 17 11.98 -0.25 -3.34
C SER A 17 11.93 0.46 -4.68
N MET A 18 12.35 -0.22 -5.75
CA MET A 18 12.28 0.33 -7.10
C MET A 18 10.84 0.56 -7.54
N THR A 19 9.96 -0.40 -7.29
CA THR A 19 8.54 -0.27 -7.63
C THR A 19 7.89 0.88 -6.88
N LYS A 20 8.16 0.97 -5.58
CA LYS A 20 7.61 2.03 -4.73
C LYS A 20 8.11 3.41 -5.18
N GLY A 21 9.40 3.51 -5.51
CA GLY A 21 9.99 4.75 -6.01
C GLY A 21 9.37 5.17 -7.34
N GLY A 22 9.17 4.21 -8.25
CA GLY A 22 8.56 4.47 -9.55
C GLY A 22 7.12 4.94 -9.43
N ILE A 23 6.33 4.30 -8.58
CA ILE A 23 4.94 4.69 -8.34
C ILE A 23 4.88 6.08 -7.71
N HIS A 24 5.76 6.38 -6.76
CA HIS A 24 5.79 7.70 -6.12
C HIS A 24 6.13 8.79 -7.12
N ALA A 25 7.15 8.57 -7.94
CA ALA A 25 7.53 9.53 -8.97
C ALA A 25 6.39 9.77 -9.97
N PHE A 26 5.71 8.71 -10.39
CA PHE A 26 4.56 8.80 -11.28
C PHE A 26 3.42 9.59 -10.65
N ALA A 27 3.05 9.26 -9.41
CA ALA A 27 1.96 9.95 -8.70
C ALA A 27 2.27 11.43 -8.50
N ARG A 28 3.51 11.74 -8.15
CA ARG A 28 3.94 13.13 -7.98
C ARG A 28 3.87 13.91 -9.28
N SER A 29 4.41 13.33 -10.33
CA SER A 29 4.42 13.96 -11.66
C SER A 29 3.00 14.17 -12.18
N LEU A 30 2.17 13.14 -12.11
CA LEU A 30 0.80 13.23 -12.58
C LEU A 30 -0.02 14.20 -11.72
N GLY A 31 0.16 14.16 -10.40
CA GLY A 31 -0.53 15.05 -9.49
C GLY A 31 -0.18 16.51 -9.75
N THR A 32 1.10 16.80 -9.96
CA THR A 32 1.55 18.15 -10.30
C THR A 32 0.96 18.61 -11.63
N HIS A 33 0.95 17.73 -12.62
CA HIS A 33 0.45 18.04 -13.95
C HIS A 33 -1.05 18.33 -13.95
N LEU A 34 -1.81 17.60 -13.15
CA LEU A 34 -3.27 17.69 -13.12
C LEU A 34 -3.80 18.64 -12.05
N ALA A 35 -2.96 19.12 -11.14
CA ALA A 35 -3.39 20.00 -10.06
C ALA A 35 -4.09 21.28 -10.57
N PRO A 36 -3.59 21.96 -11.64
CA PRO A 36 -4.29 23.14 -12.14
C PRO A 36 -5.71 22.83 -12.65
N ARG A 37 -6.00 21.58 -12.96
CA ARG A 37 -7.33 21.14 -13.42
C ARG A 37 -8.22 20.69 -12.28
N GLY A 38 -7.77 20.80 -11.04
CA GLY A 38 -8.53 20.40 -9.88
C GLY A 38 -8.56 18.90 -9.65
N ILE A 39 -7.63 18.15 -10.25
CA ILE A 39 -7.58 16.70 -10.11
C ILE A 39 -6.42 16.35 -9.17
N ARG A 40 -6.72 15.55 -8.14
CA ARG A 40 -5.73 15.06 -7.19
C ARG A 40 -5.39 13.60 -7.51
N VAL A 41 -4.13 13.25 -7.37
CA VAL A 41 -3.62 11.90 -7.63
C VAL A 41 -2.83 11.45 -6.42
N ASN A 42 -3.31 10.44 -5.72
CA ASN A 42 -2.64 9.87 -4.56
C ASN A 42 -2.63 8.35 -4.67
N VAL A 43 -1.75 7.72 -3.94
CA VAL A 43 -1.55 6.27 -3.98
C VAL A 43 -1.72 5.71 -2.57
N VAL A 44 -2.44 4.61 -2.47
CA VAL A 44 -2.49 3.81 -1.24
C VAL A 44 -1.58 2.60 -1.44
N ALA A 45 -0.67 2.37 -0.51
CA ALA A 45 0.30 1.28 -0.58
C ALA A 45 0.10 0.35 0.63
N PRO A 46 -0.79 -0.65 0.52
CA PRO A 46 -1.01 -1.56 1.63
C PRO A 46 0.13 -2.59 1.75
N GLY A 47 0.37 -3.04 2.97
CA GLY A 47 1.20 -4.19 3.25
C GLY A 47 0.38 -5.47 3.19
N PRO A 48 0.67 -6.44 4.07
CA PRO A 48 -0.09 -7.69 4.08
C PRO A 48 -1.54 -7.45 4.52
N VAL A 49 -2.47 -7.84 3.66
CA VAL A 49 -3.91 -7.72 3.92
C VAL A 49 -4.54 -9.09 3.81
N TRP A 50 -5.34 -9.46 4.78
CA TRP A 50 -6.05 -10.73 4.76
C TRP A 50 -7.21 -10.65 3.77
N THR A 51 -7.15 -11.47 2.71
CA THR A 51 -8.22 -11.58 1.72
C THR A 51 -8.52 -13.05 1.47
N PRO A 52 -9.68 -13.39 0.91
CA PRO A 52 -9.99 -14.78 0.57
C PRO A 52 -9.00 -15.44 -0.39
N LEU A 53 -8.29 -14.65 -1.18
CA LEU A 53 -7.31 -15.17 -2.12
C LEU A 53 -6.07 -15.74 -1.43
N ASN A 54 -5.67 -15.15 -0.32
CA ASN A 54 -4.44 -15.55 0.38
C ASN A 54 -4.46 -17.01 0.84
N PRO A 55 -5.52 -17.54 1.46
CA PRO A 55 -5.55 -18.94 1.88
C PRO A 55 -5.50 -19.93 0.71
N SER A 56 -6.02 -19.57 -0.46
CA SER A 56 -6.03 -20.49 -1.60
C SER A 56 -4.67 -20.56 -2.30
N ASP A 57 -3.80 -19.59 -2.12
CA ASP A 57 -2.51 -19.52 -2.78
C ASP A 57 -1.35 -19.99 -1.91
N LYS A 58 -1.59 -20.32 -0.65
CA LYS A 58 -0.54 -20.60 0.33
C LYS A 58 -0.78 -21.92 1.05
N THR A 59 0.32 -22.51 1.52
CA THR A 59 0.23 -23.65 2.42
C THR A 59 -0.36 -23.24 3.77
N ALA A 60 -0.83 -24.20 4.54
CA ALA A 60 -1.41 -23.91 5.86
C ALA A 60 -0.43 -23.17 6.77
N GLU A 61 0.85 -23.54 6.73
CA GLU A 61 1.89 -22.86 7.51
C GLU A 61 2.07 -21.41 7.08
N ASN A 62 2.11 -21.18 5.78
CA ASN A 62 2.26 -19.83 5.25
C ASN A 62 1.04 -18.97 5.58
N VAL A 63 -0.14 -19.56 5.57
CA VAL A 63 -1.36 -18.85 5.98
C VAL A 63 -1.29 -18.44 7.44
N ALA A 64 -0.83 -19.33 8.31
CA ALA A 64 -0.72 -19.06 9.74
C ALA A 64 0.30 -17.96 10.04
N GLU A 65 1.38 -17.87 9.24
CA GLU A 65 2.42 -16.88 9.44
C GLU A 65 2.17 -15.58 8.66
N PHE A 66 1.13 -15.54 7.84
CA PHE A 66 0.87 -14.39 6.98
C PHE A 66 0.70 -13.11 7.81
N GLY A 67 1.55 -12.13 7.54
CA GLY A 67 1.52 -10.84 8.23
C GLY A 67 2.17 -10.82 9.61
N SER A 68 2.65 -11.96 10.12
CA SER A 68 3.24 -12.00 11.47
C SER A 68 4.56 -11.26 11.57
N ARG A 69 5.23 -11.00 10.45
CA ARG A 69 6.55 -10.36 10.42
C ARG A 69 6.51 -8.84 10.46
N VAL A 70 5.33 -8.24 10.30
CA VAL A 70 5.22 -6.80 10.45
C VAL A 70 5.25 -6.43 11.93
N PRO A 71 5.69 -5.22 12.31
CA PRO A 71 5.76 -4.83 13.72
C PRO A 71 4.44 -4.98 14.48
N MET A 72 3.30 -4.77 13.84
CA MET A 72 2.01 -4.99 14.49
C MET A 72 1.65 -6.47 14.67
N GLY A 73 2.40 -7.37 14.05
CA GLY A 73 2.30 -8.80 14.30
C GLY A 73 1.14 -9.51 13.64
N ARG A 74 0.40 -8.85 12.75
CA ARG A 74 -0.75 -9.42 12.06
C ARG A 74 -0.97 -8.75 10.70
N PRO A 75 -1.65 -9.42 9.77
CA PRO A 75 -2.08 -8.77 8.55
C PRO A 75 -3.22 -7.79 8.83
N ALA A 76 -3.41 -6.82 7.95
CA ALA A 76 -4.55 -5.92 8.05
C ALA A 76 -5.83 -6.63 7.57
N GLN A 77 -6.95 -6.13 8.02
CA GLN A 77 -8.24 -6.49 7.47
C GLN A 77 -8.61 -5.48 6.36
N PRO A 78 -9.43 -5.89 5.39
CA PRO A 78 -9.85 -4.95 4.32
C PRO A 78 -10.46 -3.66 4.87
N GLU A 79 -11.23 -3.72 5.93
CA GLU A 79 -11.83 -2.54 6.55
C GLU A 79 -10.83 -1.62 7.23
N GLU A 80 -9.57 -2.05 7.37
CA GLU A 80 -8.50 -1.19 7.86
C GLU A 80 -7.81 -0.44 6.72
N ILE A 81 -8.01 -0.90 5.49
CA ILE A 81 -7.45 -0.26 4.29
C ILE A 81 -8.46 0.70 3.65
N ALA A 82 -9.72 0.27 3.59
CA ALA A 82 -10.77 1.01 2.89
C ALA A 82 -10.93 2.47 3.34
N PRO A 83 -10.83 2.82 4.65
CA PRO A 83 -10.97 4.22 5.06
C PRO A 83 -9.94 5.16 4.44
N ALA A 84 -8.76 4.67 4.07
CA ALA A 84 -7.76 5.49 3.41
C ALA A 84 -8.23 6.00 2.05
N TYR A 85 -8.94 5.15 1.30
CA TYR A 85 -9.51 5.55 0.01
C TYR A 85 -10.60 6.59 0.19
N VAL A 86 -11.45 6.41 1.19
CA VAL A 86 -12.49 7.40 1.51
C VAL A 86 -11.86 8.74 1.89
N PHE A 87 -10.84 8.71 2.74
CA PHE A 87 -10.13 9.91 3.16
C PHE A 87 -9.53 10.64 1.95
N LEU A 88 -8.82 9.92 1.10
CA LEU A 88 -8.16 10.53 -0.07
C LEU A 88 -9.15 10.98 -1.13
N ALA A 89 -10.29 10.31 -1.24
CA ALA A 89 -11.32 10.69 -2.21
C ALA A 89 -12.17 11.88 -1.73
N SER A 90 -12.18 12.17 -0.43
CA SER A 90 -13.03 13.22 0.13
C SER A 90 -12.36 14.59 0.03
N PRO A 91 -12.91 15.53 -0.76
CA PRO A 91 -12.36 16.88 -0.82
C PRO A 91 -12.37 17.60 0.52
N GLN A 92 -13.32 17.27 1.38
CA GLN A 92 -13.42 17.89 2.69
C GLN A 92 -12.28 17.44 3.62
N CYS A 93 -11.74 16.24 3.43
CA CYS A 93 -10.72 15.69 4.30
C CYS A 93 -9.31 15.85 3.73
N SER A 94 -9.16 15.90 2.42
CA SER A 94 -7.84 15.80 1.78
C SER A 94 -7.66 16.74 0.58
N SER A 95 -8.36 17.86 0.55
CA SER A 95 -8.34 18.77 -0.59
C SER A 95 -6.96 19.32 -0.95
N TYR A 96 -6.05 19.34 0.01
CA TYR A 96 -4.71 19.89 -0.20
C TYR A 96 -3.64 18.81 -0.34
N ILE A 97 -4.05 17.55 -0.55
CA ILE A 97 -3.14 16.40 -0.66
C ILE A 97 -3.17 15.88 -2.08
N THR A 98 -2.03 15.94 -2.76
CA THR A 98 -1.87 15.34 -4.09
C THR A 98 -0.42 14.91 -4.28
N GLY A 99 -0.20 13.89 -5.07
CA GLY A 99 1.13 13.36 -5.35
C GLY A 99 1.71 12.54 -4.22
N GLU A 100 0.92 12.08 -3.28
CA GLU A 100 1.40 11.38 -2.09
C GLU A 100 1.13 9.89 -2.14
N ILE A 101 1.96 9.14 -1.41
CA ILE A 101 1.74 7.73 -1.12
C ILE A 101 1.38 7.61 0.36
N LEU A 102 0.27 6.93 0.65
CA LEU A 102 -0.11 6.60 2.01
C LEU A 102 0.16 5.11 2.26
N PRO A 103 1.24 4.78 2.96
CA PRO A 103 1.49 3.38 3.30
C PRO A 103 0.62 2.94 4.48
N ILE A 104 0.07 1.73 4.36
CA ILE A 104 -0.71 1.10 5.43
C ILE A 104 -0.11 -0.27 5.63
N ILE A 105 0.96 -0.34 6.40
CA ILE A 105 1.90 -1.44 6.36
C ILE A 105 2.23 -2.03 7.74
N GLY A 106 1.49 -1.66 8.77
CA GLY A 106 1.64 -2.30 10.07
C GLY A 106 2.92 -1.95 10.83
N GLY A 107 3.59 -0.85 10.47
CA GLY A 107 4.72 -0.34 11.22
C GLY A 107 6.09 -0.42 10.56
N TYR A 108 6.15 -0.81 9.32
CA TYR A 108 7.43 -0.78 8.59
C TYR A 108 7.93 0.63 8.39
#